data_d98979949f0d154f9322b030834d6050
#
_entry.id   d98979949f0d154f9322b030834d6050
#
_cell.length_a   1.000
_cell.length_b   1.000
_cell.length_c   1.000
_cell.angle_alpha   90.00
_cell.angle_beta   90.00
_cell.angle_gamma   90.00
#
_symmetry.space_group_name_H-M   'P 1'
#
loop_
_entity.id
_entity.type
_entity.pdbx_description
1 polymer ?
#
loop_
_entity_poly.entity_id
_entity_poly.type
_entity_poly.pdbx_seq_one_letter_code
_entity_poly.pdbx_strand_id
1 'polypeptide(L)'
;MSGALVDAMLGLGLAVIVVRRRSVAIVLLAAQSLVLGIGALSLTGGRSGDSLVASFVLLSKAIVLPLLLYALIRRTRESGLVVAAASPLMRLACAGAVVLCAVILVPPLGLGDAHAEHAAVALVLLGITIVVARRPILFQLLGLIVAENGLSLLAVSVPGGLSYVVELGALFDLALIVTVAAAFAHRIHSELGTGDTELLRGLRD
;
A
#
# COMPACT_ATOMS: atom_id res chain seq x y z
N MET A 1 -2.64 16.80 9.84
CA MET A 1 -1.64 16.66 8.75
C MET A 1 -1.93 17.72 7.69
N SER A 2 -0.93 18.24 6.94
CA SER A 2 -1.28 19.21 5.89
C SER A 2 -2.10 18.53 4.78
N GLY A 3 -3.13 19.21 4.25
CA GLY A 3 -3.95 18.67 3.17
C GLY A 3 -3.13 18.21 1.97
N ALA A 4 -2.06 18.94 1.62
CA ALA A 4 -1.17 18.60 0.53
C ALA A 4 -0.47 17.24 0.70
N LEU A 5 -0.12 16.82 1.93
CA LEU A 5 0.46 15.49 2.19
C LEU A 5 -0.60 14.40 2.03
N VAL A 6 -1.82 14.66 2.47
CA VAL A 6 -2.96 13.74 2.30
C VAL A 6 -3.26 13.53 0.82
N ASP A 7 -3.34 14.61 0.04
CA ASP A 7 -3.58 14.55 -1.41
C ASP A 7 -2.45 13.85 -2.15
N ALA A 8 -1.19 14.07 -1.72
CA ALA A 8 -0.04 13.37 -2.28
C ALA A 8 -0.13 11.85 -2.04
N MET A 9 -0.57 11.41 -0.85
CA MET A 9 -0.77 9.99 -0.56
C MET A 9 -1.85 9.36 -1.45
N LEU A 10 -2.98 10.05 -1.65
CA LEU A 10 -4.03 9.59 -2.58
C LEU A 10 -3.52 9.53 -4.02
N GLY A 11 -2.85 10.58 -4.49
CA GLY A 11 -2.27 10.63 -5.83
C GLY A 11 -1.27 9.49 -6.09
N LEU A 12 -0.40 9.20 -5.13
CA LEU A 12 0.55 8.09 -5.21
C LEU A 12 -0.17 6.74 -5.23
N GLY A 13 -1.21 6.54 -4.40
CA GLY A 13 -2.04 5.33 -4.41
C GLY A 13 -2.73 5.11 -5.76
N LEU A 14 -3.33 6.17 -6.34
CA LEU A 14 -3.91 6.13 -7.68
C LEU A 14 -2.86 5.82 -8.77
N ALA A 15 -1.64 6.35 -8.63
CA ALA A 15 -0.57 6.05 -9.57
C ALA A 15 -0.17 4.57 -9.54
N VAL A 16 -0.15 3.92 -8.37
CA VAL A 16 0.17 2.49 -8.22
C VAL A 16 -0.78 1.61 -9.03
N ILE A 17 -2.09 1.92 -9.07
CA ILE A 17 -3.06 1.10 -9.82
C ILE A 17 -2.89 1.20 -11.34
N VAL A 18 -2.40 2.34 -11.83
CA VAL A 18 -2.22 2.61 -13.26
C VAL A 18 -0.91 2.03 -13.80
N VAL A 19 0.15 2.10 -13.00
CA VAL A 19 1.50 1.72 -13.42
C VAL A 19 1.59 0.24 -13.79
N ARG A 20 2.33 -0.04 -14.89
CA ARG A 20 2.58 -1.40 -15.39
C ARG A 20 3.95 -1.94 -15.00
N ARG A 21 4.91 -1.04 -14.74
CA ARG A 21 6.28 -1.43 -14.37
C ARG A 21 6.35 -1.69 -12.86
N ARG A 22 6.78 -2.89 -12.49
CA ARG A 22 6.90 -3.33 -11.09
C ARG A 22 7.82 -2.43 -10.28
N SER A 23 8.98 -2.08 -10.83
CA SER A 23 9.95 -1.19 -10.16
C SER A 23 9.37 0.18 -9.86
N VAL A 24 8.62 0.77 -10.81
CA VAL A 24 7.98 2.07 -10.61
C VAL A 24 6.90 1.99 -9.53
N ALA A 25 6.11 0.91 -9.52
CA ALA A 25 5.08 0.72 -8.49
C ALA A 25 5.69 0.62 -7.07
N ILE A 26 6.84 -0.05 -6.92
CA ILE A 26 7.56 -0.12 -5.63
C ILE A 26 8.07 1.27 -5.21
N VAL A 27 8.62 2.06 -6.15
CA VAL A 27 9.10 3.42 -5.86
C VAL A 27 7.94 4.33 -5.43
N LEU A 28 6.79 4.24 -6.11
CA LEU A 28 5.58 5.00 -5.73
C LEU A 28 5.10 4.63 -4.32
N LEU A 29 5.13 3.35 -3.99
CA LEU A 29 4.78 2.88 -2.66
C LEU A 29 5.77 3.37 -1.60
N ALA A 30 7.08 3.32 -1.89
CA ALA A 30 8.10 3.87 -1.01
C ALA A 30 7.89 5.36 -0.75
N ALA A 31 7.57 6.13 -1.81
CA ALA A 31 7.25 7.54 -1.71
C ALA A 31 5.98 7.76 -0.85
N GLN A 32 4.94 6.94 -1.01
CA GLN A 32 3.71 7.03 -0.20
C GLN A 32 4.00 6.78 1.28
N SER A 33 4.75 5.73 1.62
CA SER A 33 5.15 5.44 3.00
C SER A 33 6.05 6.54 3.59
N LEU A 34 6.92 7.15 2.77
CA LEU A 34 7.75 8.28 3.18
C LEU A 34 6.89 9.52 3.50
N VAL A 35 5.92 9.86 2.64
CA VAL A 35 4.98 10.97 2.86
C VAL A 35 4.20 10.76 4.16
N LEU A 36 3.75 9.53 4.42
CA LEU A 36 3.07 9.17 5.67
C LEU A 36 3.97 9.39 6.89
N GLY A 37 5.20 8.89 6.86
CA GLY A 37 6.17 9.04 7.94
C GLY A 37 6.52 10.50 8.23
N ILE A 38 6.74 11.31 7.20
CA ILE A 38 6.95 12.77 7.34
C ILE A 38 5.70 13.44 7.89
N GLY A 39 4.51 13.06 7.42
CA GLY A 39 3.24 13.56 7.92
C GLY A 39 3.05 13.27 9.41
N ALA A 40 3.32 12.04 9.84
CA ALA A 40 3.29 11.64 11.23
C ALA A 40 4.28 12.46 12.08
N LEU A 41 5.51 12.63 11.61
CA LEU A 41 6.53 13.41 12.30
C LEU A 41 6.12 14.88 12.46
N SER A 42 5.46 15.48 11.46
CA SER A 42 4.99 16.85 11.52
C SER A 42 3.89 17.09 12.57
N LEU A 43 3.08 16.06 12.85
CA LEU A 43 2.00 16.14 13.85
C LEU A 43 2.51 15.97 15.29
N THR A 44 3.58 15.18 15.45
CA THR A 44 4.10 14.89 16.80
C THR A 44 4.74 16.11 17.46
N GLY A 45 5.24 17.05 16.69
CA GLY A 45 5.84 18.30 17.22
C GLY A 45 6.89 18.08 18.32
N GLY A 46 7.47 16.89 18.39
CA GLY A 46 8.45 16.51 19.43
C GLY A 46 7.87 16.32 20.85
N ARG A 47 6.55 16.18 20.97
CA ARG A 47 5.85 16.25 22.27
C ARG A 47 5.88 14.98 23.13
N SER A 48 6.09 13.81 22.56
CA SER A 48 6.23 12.57 23.34
C SER A 48 7.24 11.62 22.69
N GLY A 49 7.98 10.86 23.51
CA GLY A 49 8.92 9.84 22.99
C GLY A 49 8.23 8.78 22.13
N ASP A 50 7.03 8.37 22.50
CA ASP A 50 6.26 7.34 21.80
C ASP A 50 5.90 7.76 20.36
N SER A 51 5.53 9.01 20.17
CA SER A 51 5.17 9.54 18.85
C SER A 51 6.39 9.70 17.92
N LEU A 52 7.56 9.97 18.45
CA LEU A 52 8.80 9.98 17.68
C LEU A 52 9.16 8.56 17.24
N VAL A 53 9.03 7.57 18.13
CA VAL A 53 9.27 6.16 17.81
C VAL A 53 8.29 5.68 16.75
N ALA A 54 6.99 5.98 16.86
CA ALA A 54 5.99 5.64 15.84
C ALA A 54 6.33 6.24 14.47
N SER A 55 6.73 7.52 14.44
CA SER A 55 7.16 8.16 13.19
C SER A 55 8.41 7.52 12.60
N PHE A 56 9.36 7.09 13.43
CA PHE A 56 10.55 6.38 12.97
C PHE A 56 10.21 4.99 12.42
N VAL A 57 9.27 4.27 13.04
CA VAL A 57 8.76 3.00 12.51
C VAL A 57 8.12 3.19 11.15
N LEU A 58 7.25 4.20 10.98
CA LEU A 58 6.64 4.54 9.70
C LEU A 58 7.67 4.90 8.63
N LEU A 59 8.72 5.65 8.98
CA LEU A 59 9.81 5.96 8.06
C LEU A 59 10.63 4.72 7.69
N SER A 60 10.83 3.79 8.62
CA SER A 60 11.54 2.54 8.34
C SER A 60 10.80 1.68 7.32
N LYS A 61 9.47 1.70 7.29
CA LYS A 61 8.63 1.03 6.27
C LYS A 61 8.96 1.50 4.86
N ALA A 62 9.23 2.80 4.69
CA ALA A 62 9.59 3.37 3.38
C ALA A 62 10.88 2.78 2.79
N ILE A 63 11.72 2.14 3.60
CA ILE A 63 12.96 1.50 3.19
C ILE A 63 12.81 -0.03 3.19
N VAL A 64 12.35 -0.59 4.30
CA VAL A 64 12.33 -2.05 4.53
C VAL A 64 11.42 -2.75 3.52
N LEU A 65 10.18 -2.26 3.33
CA LEU A 65 9.22 -2.91 2.43
C LEU A 65 9.64 -2.86 0.96
N PRO A 66 10.08 -1.71 0.40
CA PRO A 66 10.60 -1.68 -0.97
C PRO A 66 11.81 -2.59 -1.19
N LEU A 67 12.72 -2.70 -0.22
CA LEU A 67 13.86 -3.61 -0.31
C LEU A 67 13.42 -5.07 -0.37
N LEU A 68 12.47 -5.48 0.48
CA LEU A 68 11.90 -6.83 0.45
C LEU A 68 11.21 -7.13 -0.88
N LEU A 69 10.38 -6.20 -1.38
CA LEU A 69 9.70 -6.33 -2.67
C LEU A 69 10.67 -6.37 -3.84
N TYR A 70 11.73 -5.57 -3.79
CA TYR A 70 12.78 -5.59 -4.82
C TYR A 70 13.58 -6.90 -4.80
N ALA A 71 13.89 -7.42 -3.61
CA ALA A 71 14.50 -8.74 -3.48
C ALA A 71 13.62 -9.85 -4.06
N LEU A 72 12.29 -9.74 -3.86
CA LEU A 72 11.31 -10.65 -4.46
C LEU A 72 11.36 -10.62 -5.99
N ILE A 73 11.34 -9.42 -6.61
CA ILE A 73 11.42 -9.28 -8.08
C ILE A 73 12.71 -9.91 -8.62
N ARG A 74 13.83 -9.68 -7.95
CA ARG A 74 15.12 -10.24 -8.39
C ARG A 74 15.13 -11.77 -8.36
N ARG A 75 14.46 -12.37 -7.39
CA ARG A 75 14.39 -13.84 -7.25
C ARG A 75 13.45 -14.49 -8.25
N THR A 76 12.35 -13.85 -8.61
CA THR A 76 11.33 -14.42 -9.51
C THR A 76 11.68 -14.29 -10.99
N ARG A 77 12.73 -13.52 -11.38
CA ARG A 77 13.16 -13.30 -12.78
C ARG A 77 12.01 -12.95 -13.75
N GLU A 78 10.87 -12.53 -13.24
CA GLU A 78 9.71 -12.21 -14.06
C GLU A 78 9.95 -10.94 -14.90
N SER A 79 9.39 -10.91 -16.11
CA SER A 79 9.45 -9.72 -16.98
C SER A 79 8.97 -8.47 -16.23
N GLY A 80 9.69 -7.35 -16.36
CA GLY A 80 9.37 -6.10 -15.65
C GLY A 80 8.03 -5.48 -16.03
N LEU A 81 7.40 -5.95 -17.13
CA LEU A 81 6.11 -5.50 -17.64
C LEU A 81 5.04 -6.53 -17.35
N VAL A 82 3.94 -6.10 -16.78
CA VAL A 82 2.76 -6.93 -16.53
C VAL A 82 1.72 -6.69 -17.62
N VAL A 83 1.35 -7.75 -18.32
CA VAL A 83 0.21 -7.72 -19.24
C VAL A 83 -1.06 -7.58 -18.40
N ALA A 84 -1.77 -6.49 -18.58
CA ALA A 84 -2.98 -6.22 -17.82
C ALA A 84 -4.21 -6.53 -18.65
N ALA A 85 -5.15 -7.27 -18.08
CA ALA A 85 -6.44 -7.59 -18.72
C ALA A 85 -7.31 -6.36 -18.97
N ALA A 86 -7.15 -5.29 -18.19
CA ALA A 86 -7.90 -4.04 -18.35
C ALA A 86 -7.02 -2.88 -18.83
N SER A 87 -7.60 -1.97 -19.61
CA SER A 87 -6.90 -0.76 -20.06
C SER A 87 -6.51 0.13 -18.87
N PRO A 88 -5.44 0.94 -18.99
CA PRO A 88 -5.06 1.88 -17.93
C PRO A 88 -6.17 2.85 -17.56
N LEU A 89 -6.92 3.30 -18.56
CA LEU A 89 -8.04 4.23 -18.38
C LEU A 89 -9.17 3.59 -17.57
N MET A 90 -9.53 2.34 -17.86
CA MET A 90 -10.57 1.62 -17.11
C MET A 90 -10.16 1.45 -15.64
N ARG A 91 -8.90 1.12 -15.38
CA ARG A 91 -8.39 1.01 -14.00
C ARG A 91 -8.41 2.33 -13.26
N LEU A 92 -8.04 3.43 -13.94
CA LEU A 92 -8.11 4.77 -13.38
C LEU A 92 -9.56 5.17 -13.10
N ALA A 93 -10.49 4.87 -14.02
CA ALA A 93 -11.91 5.15 -13.84
C ALA A 93 -12.48 4.37 -12.64
N CYS A 94 -12.17 3.06 -12.52
CA CYS A 94 -12.57 2.27 -11.35
C CYS A 94 -11.98 2.82 -10.05
N ALA A 95 -10.70 3.16 -10.05
CA ALA A 95 -10.04 3.72 -8.88
C ALA A 95 -10.62 5.08 -8.49
N GLY A 96 -10.88 5.94 -9.47
CA GLY A 96 -11.55 7.24 -9.27
C GLY A 96 -12.97 7.08 -8.71
N ALA A 97 -13.74 6.11 -9.24
CA ALA A 97 -15.07 5.78 -8.72
C ALA A 97 -15.00 5.32 -7.24
N VAL A 98 -14.03 4.48 -6.90
CA VAL A 98 -13.81 4.02 -5.50
C VAL A 98 -13.50 5.18 -4.58
N VAL A 99 -12.59 6.09 -4.97
CA VAL A 99 -12.28 7.30 -4.19
C VAL A 99 -13.52 8.19 -4.04
N LEU A 100 -14.25 8.39 -5.12
CA LEU A 100 -15.48 9.20 -5.10
C LEU A 100 -16.54 8.57 -4.17
N CYS A 101 -16.73 7.25 -4.24
CA CYS A 101 -17.62 6.53 -3.34
C CYS A 101 -17.17 6.67 -1.87
N ALA A 102 -15.88 6.60 -1.58
CA ALA A 102 -15.37 6.80 -0.22
C ALA A 102 -15.74 8.19 0.31
N VAL A 103 -15.59 9.23 -0.52
CA VAL A 103 -15.89 10.62 -0.11
C VAL A 103 -17.39 10.86 0.06
N ILE A 104 -18.23 10.28 -0.80
CA ILE A 104 -19.68 10.56 -0.82
C ILE A 104 -20.45 9.68 0.18
N LEU A 105 -20.10 8.39 0.26
CA LEU A 105 -20.88 7.41 1.01
C LEU A 105 -20.42 7.21 2.45
N VAL A 106 -19.17 7.53 2.75
CA VAL A 106 -18.63 7.35 4.10
C VAL A 106 -18.77 8.67 4.85
N PRO A 107 -19.58 8.74 5.92
CA PRO A 107 -19.66 9.93 6.76
C PRO A 107 -18.31 10.15 7.46
N PRO A 108 -17.96 11.39 7.80
CA PRO A 108 -16.76 11.67 8.59
C PRO A 108 -16.83 10.92 9.93
N LEU A 109 -15.75 10.27 10.30
CA LEU A 109 -15.67 9.43 11.50
C LEU A 109 -15.59 10.26 12.79
N GLY A 110 -15.40 11.57 12.68
CA GLY A 110 -15.32 12.48 13.81
C GLY A 110 -14.00 12.43 14.57
N LEU A 111 -12.93 11.99 13.91
CA LEU A 111 -11.59 11.87 14.51
C LEU A 111 -10.80 13.19 14.50
N GLY A 112 -11.34 14.24 13.86
CA GLY A 112 -10.81 15.60 13.92
C GLY A 112 -10.49 16.22 12.56
N ASP A 113 -10.00 15.48 11.58
CA ASP A 113 -9.69 15.95 10.22
C ASP A 113 -10.44 15.11 9.18
N ALA A 114 -11.65 15.55 8.81
CA ALA A 114 -12.52 14.86 7.87
C ALA A 114 -11.84 14.58 6.51
N HIS A 115 -10.93 15.46 6.07
CA HIS A 115 -10.18 15.26 4.83
C HIS A 115 -9.23 14.06 4.93
N ALA A 116 -8.48 13.96 6.01
CA ALA A 116 -7.59 12.82 6.26
C ALA A 116 -8.37 11.51 6.48
N GLU A 117 -9.53 11.57 7.15
CA GLU A 117 -10.43 10.43 7.35
C GLU A 117 -10.92 9.85 6.02
N HIS A 118 -11.48 10.68 5.14
CA HIS A 118 -11.94 10.27 3.82
C HIS A 118 -10.79 9.73 2.95
N ALA A 119 -9.64 10.39 2.99
CA ALA A 119 -8.46 9.94 2.25
C ALA A 119 -7.95 8.58 2.77
N ALA A 120 -7.96 8.35 4.07
CA ALA A 120 -7.58 7.08 4.67
C ALA A 120 -8.51 5.93 4.20
N VAL A 121 -9.83 6.15 4.28
CA VAL A 121 -10.82 5.17 3.80
C VAL A 121 -10.65 4.93 2.29
N ALA A 122 -10.46 6.01 1.52
CA ALA A 122 -10.24 5.90 0.07
C ALA A 122 -8.98 5.07 -0.24
N LEU A 123 -7.88 5.25 0.50
CA LEU A 123 -6.66 4.46 0.35
C LEU A 123 -6.87 2.98 0.69
N VAL A 124 -7.60 2.67 1.76
CA VAL A 124 -7.95 1.28 2.11
C VAL A 124 -8.72 0.62 0.97
N LEU A 125 -9.79 1.26 0.50
CA LEU A 125 -10.61 0.75 -0.60
C LEU A 125 -9.81 0.64 -1.91
N LEU A 126 -8.94 1.60 -2.19
CA LEU A 126 -8.04 1.57 -3.33
C LEU A 126 -7.06 0.40 -3.25
N GLY A 127 -6.49 0.15 -2.08
CA GLY A 127 -5.61 -0.99 -1.82
C GLY A 127 -6.32 -2.32 -2.07
N ILE A 128 -7.54 -2.48 -1.55
CA ILE A 128 -8.40 -3.65 -1.81
C ILE A 128 -8.68 -3.78 -3.32
N THR A 129 -8.97 -2.67 -3.99
CA THR A 129 -9.21 -2.67 -5.44
C THR A 129 -7.97 -3.14 -6.21
N ILE A 130 -6.77 -2.75 -5.80
CA ILE A 130 -5.51 -3.21 -6.40
C ILE A 130 -5.37 -4.73 -6.21
N VAL A 131 -5.62 -5.24 -4.99
CA VAL A 131 -5.54 -6.68 -4.68
C VAL A 131 -6.47 -7.49 -5.58
N VAL A 132 -7.71 -7.03 -5.75
CA VAL A 132 -8.73 -7.74 -6.56
C VAL A 132 -8.48 -7.61 -8.06
N ALA A 133 -8.10 -6.40 -8.51
CA ALA A 133 -7.97 -6.10 -9.95
C ALA A 133 -6.64 -6.55 -10.56
N ARG A 134 -5.63 -6.84 -9.74
CA ARG A 134 -4.29 -7.20 -10.20
C ARG A 134 -3.97 -8.65 -9.86
N ARG A 135 -3.65 -9.44 -10.88
CA ARG A 135 -3.37 -10.88 -10.74
C ARG A 135 -1.97 -11.22 -10.23
N PRO A 136 -0.90 -10.48 -10.64
CA PRO A 136 0.45 -10.80 -10.14
C PRO A 136 0.55 -10.58 -8.63
N ILE A 137 1.11 -11.56 -7.93
CA ILE A 137 1.29 -11.56 -6.45
C ILE A 137 1.92 -10.25 -5.96
N LEU A 138 2.93 -9.74 -6.68
CA LEU A 138 3.58 -8.48 -6.34
C LEU A 138 2.57 -7.32 -6.22
N PHE A 139 1.66 -7.18 -7.21
CA PHE A 139 0.68 -6.10 -7.18
C PHE A 139 -0.38 -6.31 -6.09
N GLN A 140 -0.69 -7.54 -5.74
CA GLN A 140 -1.55 -7.84 -4.58
C GLN A 140 -0.88 -7.40 -3.28
N LEU A 141 0.42 -7.68 -3.13
CA LEU A 141 1.20 -7.19 -1.98
C LEU A 141 1.26 -5.64 -1.95
N LEU A 142 1.48 -5.00 -3.10
CA LEU A 142 1.45 -3.53 -3.19
C LEU A 142 0.08 -2.97 -2.77
N GLY A 143 -1.02 -3.61 -3.19
CA GLY A 143 -2.37 -3.23 -2.78
C GLY A 143 -2.59 -3.36 -1.28
N LEU A 144 -2.09 -4.44 -0.67
CA LEU A 144 -2.16 -4.63 0.78
C LEU A 144 -1.39 -3.54 1.53
N ILE A 145 -0.21 -3.15 1.05
CA ILE A 145 0.59 -2.08 1.66
C ILE A 145 -0.07 -0.71 1.47
N VAL A 146 -0.73 -0.46 0.33
CA VAL A 146 -1.52 0.77 0.12
C VAL A 146 -2.68 0.84 1.12
N ALA A 147 -3.40 -0.27 1.34
CA ALA A 147 -4.48 -0.33 2.32
C ALA A 147 -3.96 -0.10 3.75
N GLU A 148 -2.83 -0.70 4.10
CA GLU A 148 -2.18 -0.54 5.40
C GLU A 148 -1.69 0.91 5.60
N ASN A 149 -1.14 1.57 4.59
CA ASN A 149 -0.82 3.00 4.65
C ASN A 149 -2.07 3.87 4.86
N GLY A 150 -3.24 3.47 4.32
CA GLY A 150 -4.53 4.10 4.61
C GLY A 150 -4.93 3.94 6.08
N LEU A 151 -4.80 2.75 6.64
CA LEU A 151 -5.06 2.51 8.07
C LEU A 151 -4.10 3.30 8.97
N SER A 152 -2.82 3.34 8.62
CA SER A 152 -1.83 4.15 9.35
C SER A 152 -2.14 5.66 9.27
N LEU A 153 -2.62 6.14 8.11
CA LEU A 153 -3.07 7.54 7.98
C LEU A 153 -4.25 7.84 8.91
N LEU A 154 -5.24 6.93 8.97
CA LEU A 154 -6.37 7.06 9.88
C LEU A 154 -5.90 7.12 11.33
N ALA A 155 -5.03 6.23 11.69
CA ALA A 155 -4.47 6.10 13.02
C ALA A 155 -3.68 7.34 13.47
N VAL A 156 -2.86 7.91 12.58
CA VAL A 156 -2.12 9.16 12.82
C VAL A 156 -3.07 10.36 12.95
N SER A 157 -4.28 10.27 12.39
CA SER A 157 -5.30 11.34 12.44
C SER A 157 -6.10 11.34 13.75
N VAL A 158 -6.06 10.26 14.53
CA VAL A 158 -6.75 10.18 15.83
C VAL A 158 -6.05 11.09 16.85
N PRO A 159 -6.81 11.92 17.61
CA PRO A 159 -6.23 12.67 18.72
C PRO A 159 -5.55 11.76 19.75
N GLY A 160 -4.28 12.00 20.01
CA GLY A 160 -3.46 11.16 20.88
C GLY A 160 -2.60 10.14 20.13
N GLY A 161 -2.87 9.89 18.84
CA GLY A 161 -2.07 9.03 17.99
C GLY A 161 -2.12 7.54 18.35
N LEU A 162 -1.46 6.71 17.53
CA LEU A 162 -1.24 5.30 17.85
C LEU A 162 -0.02 5.13 18.77
N SER A 163 -0.10 4.13 19.62
CA SER A 163 1.06 3.62 20.32
C SER A 163 2.06 3.04 19.31
N TYR A 164 3.35 3.32 19.50
CA TYR A 164 4.44 2.76 18.67
C TYR A 164 4.40 1.23 18.59
N VAL A 165 3.84 0.57 19.60
CA VAL A 165 3.70 -0.90 19.65
C VAL A 165 2.77 -1.39 18.54
N VAL A 166 1.68 -0.67 18.27
CA VAL A 166 0.74 -1.03 17.20
C VAL A 166 1.38 -0.85 15.83
N GLU A 167 2.12 0.26 15.63
CA GLU A 167 2.84 0.50 14.38
C GLU A 167 3.96 -0.52 14.14
N LEU A 168 4.68 -0.87 15.20
CA LEU A 168 5.72 -1.91 15.13
C LEU A 168 5.11 -3.28 14.81
N GLY A 169 3.96 -3.61 15.42
CA GLY A 169 3.20 -4.83 15.12
C GLY A 169 2.77 -4.88 13.66
N ALA A 170 2.18 -3.79 13.15
CA ALA A 170 1.77 -3.70 11.76
C ALA A 170 2.96 -3.83 10.78
N LEU A 171 4.10 -3.22 11.08
CA LEU A 171 5.31 -3.40 10.28
C LEU A 171 5.77 -4.86 10.27
N PHE A 172 5.76 -5.52 11.42
CA PHE A 172 6.19 -6.91 11.55
C PHE A 172 5.24 -7.86 10.80
N ASP A 173 3.93 -7.71 10.97
CA ASP A 173 2.91 -8.50 10.27
C ASP A 173 3.04 -8.34 8.76
N LEU A 174 3.22 -7.12 8.29
CA LEU A 174 3.39 -6.84 6.87
C LEU A 174 4.71 -7.43 6.32
N ALA A 175 5.80 -7.33 7.06
CA ALA A 175 7.07 -7.96 6.69
C ALA A 175 6.95 -9.49 6.63
N LEU A 176 6.20 -10.10 7.56
CA LEU A 176 5.91 -11.52 7.57
C LEU A 176 5.08 -11.93 6.34
N ILE A 177 4.01 -11.20 6.04
CA ILE A 177 3.16 -11.44 4.86
C ILE A 177 3.98 -11.36 3.57
N VAL A 178 4.81 -10.31 3.42
CA VAL A 178 5.68 -10.16 2.25
C VAL A 178 6.68 -11.30 2.15
N THR A 179 7.26 -11.74 3.27
CA THR A 179 8.23 -12.84 3.30
C THR A 179 7.59 -14.17 2.92
N VAL A 180 6.41 -14.47 3.46
CA VAL A 180 5.64 -15.68 3.14
C VAL A 180 5.22 -15.68 1.68
N ALA A 181 4.66 -14.57 1.20
CA ALA A 181 4.28 -14.42 -0.21
C ALA A 181 5.49 -14.54 -1.15
N ALA A 182 6.66 -14.04 -0.75
CA ALA A 182 7.91 -14.20 -1.50
C ALA A 182 8.34 -15.67 -1.59
N ALA A 183 8.22 -16.42 -0.51
CA ALA A 183 8.53 -17.85 -0.48
C ALA A 183 7.59 -18.65 -1.40
N PHE A 184 6.28 -18.37 -1.34
CA PHE A 184 5.30 -19.01 -2.23
C PHE A 184 5.51 -18.63 -3.70
N ALA A 185 5.72 -17.34 -4.00
CA ALA A 185 5.98 -16.89 -5.36
C ALA A 185 7.24 -17.54 -5.95
N HIS A 186 8.28 -17.68 -5.12
CA HIS A 186 9.50 -18.36 -5.54
C HIS A 186 9.24 -19.86 -5.85
N ARG A 187 8.49 -20.54 -5.00
CA ARG A 187 8.14 -21.95 -5.20
C ARG A 187 7.27 -22.16 -6.43
N ILE A 188 6.23 -21.35 -6.62
CA ILE A 188 5.37 -21.38 -7.80
C ILE A 188 6.19 -21.14 -9.07
N HIS A 189 7.09 -20.16 -9.05
CA HIS A 189 7.95 -19.87 -10.20
C HIS A 189 8.94 -21.02 -10.51
N SER A 190 9.48 -21.68 -9.49
CA SER A 190 10.41 -22.81 -9.66
C SER A 190 9.72 -24.05 -10.21
N GLU A 191 8.45 -24.28 -9.89
CA GLU A 191 7.69 -25.45 -10.32
C GLU A 191 6.95 -25.23 -11.65
N LEU A 192 6.45 -24.02 -11.92
CA LEU A 192 5.57 -23.71 -13.06
C LEU A 192 6.20 -22.75 -14.08
N GLY A 193 7.38 -22.20 -13.81
CA GLY A 193 8.05 -21.24 -14.69
C GLY A 193 7.39 -19.86 -14.77
N THR A 194 6.32 -19.61 -14.00
CA THR A 194 5.56 -18.35 -13.99
C THR A 194 5.03 -18.03 -12.61
N GLY A 195 4.90 -16.73 -12.30
CA GLY A 195 4.24 -16.22 -11.09
C GLY A 195 2.82 -15.70 -11.35
N ASP A 196 2.24 -16.01 -12.52
CA ASP A 196 0.88 -15.61 -12.86
C ASP A 196 -0.14 -16.65 -12.34
N THR A 197 -0.96 -16.24 -11.40
CA THR A 197 -1.98 -17.09 -10.77
C THR A 197 -3.10 -17.52 -11.74
N GLU A 198 -3.19 -16.91 -12.93
CA GLU A 198 -4.19 -17.30 -13.93
C GLU A 198 -3.85 -18.65 -14.59
N LEU A 199 -2.58 -18.95 -14.75
CA LEU A 199 -2.15 -20.23 -15.30
C LEU A 199 -2.43 -21.41 -14.34
N LEU A 200 -2.60 -21.12 -13.04
CA LEU A 200 -3.03 -22.14 -12.07
C LEU A 200 -4.49 -22.59 -12.27
N ARG A 201 -5.32 -21.77 -12.94
CA ARG A 201 -6.70 -22.16 -13.28
C ARG A 201 -6.77 -23.24 -14.36
N GLY A 202 -5.79 -23.30 -15.25
CA GLY A 202 -5.70 -24.34 -16.30
C GLY A 202 -5.28 -25.72 -15.80
N LEU A 203 -4.87 -25.86 -14.53
CA LEU A 203 -4.51 -27.16 -13.92
C LEU A 203 -5.73 -27.87 -13.28
N ARG A 204 -6.93 -27.38 -13.49
CA ARG A 204 -8.16 -27.89 -12.86
C ARG A 204 -8.98 -28.82 -13.75
N ASP A 205 -8.51 -29.08 -14.98
CA ASP A 205 -9.12 -30.00 -15.96
C ASP A 205 -8.32 -31.31 -16.07
#